data_f1048856c7499665ce8a6f62ab6b2cc6
#
_entry.id   f1048856c7499665ce8a6f62ab6b2cc6
#
_cell.length_a   1.000
_cell.length_b   1.000
_cell.length_c   1.000
_cell.angle_alpha   90.00
_cell.angle_beta   90.00
_cell.angle_gamma   90.00
#
_symmetry.space_group_name_H-M   'P 1'
#
loop_
_entity.id
_entity.type
_entity.pdbx_description
1 polymer ?
#
loop_
_entity_poly.entity_id
_entity_poly.type
_entity_poly.pdbx_seq_one_letter_code
_entity_poly.pdbx_strand_id
1 'polypeptide(L)'
;KQKLAKSLGMNREDMYKYLSFEKLPGELIEDLEKQPSLLARTAATAVKKFLSDHEENHENAKEALFEAWSKLLKKEVEQTKLASLAEKIFKSRETKEVIQTSIVHKIEYDGKVAGNIKFDHNTLKVSLKIGQFDDQNLQELEAFLKRMLEK
;
A
#
# COMPACT_ATOMS: atom_id res chain seq x y z
N LYS A 1 -29.68 -15.91 0.73
CA LYS A 1 -28.92 -15.50 1.95
C LYS A 1 -29.88 -15.13 3.12
N GLN A 2 -30.96 -14.40 2.89
CA GLN A 2 -31.92 -14.04 3.93
C GLN A 2 -32.70 -15.26 4.50
N LYS A 3 -33.04 -16.25 3.65
CA LYS A 3 -33.64 -17.52 4.06
C LYS A 3 -32.68 -18.35 4.93
N LEU A 4 -31.38 -18.33 4.63
CA LEU A 4 -30.34 -19.07 5.37
C LEU A 4 -30.13 -18.45 6.77
N ALA A 5 -30.05 -17.11 6.88
CA ALA A 5 -29.96 -16.45 8.17
C ALA A 5 -31.12 -16.83 9.09
N LYS A 6 -32.34 -16.82 8.53
CA LYS A 6 -33.56 -17.16 9.28
C LYS A 6 -33.59 -18.63 9.71
N SER A 7 -33.10 -19.56 8.86
CA SER A 7 -33.02 -20.99 9.22
C SER A 7 -31.98 -21.28 10.31
N LEU A 8 -30.95 -20.45 10.44
CA LEU A 8 -29.90 -20.54 11.48
C LEU A 8 -30.23 -19.77 12.76
N GLY A 9 -31.41 -19.12 12.85
CA GLY A 9 -31.79 -18.30 13.99
C GLY A 9 -30.93 -17.04 14.18
N MET A 10 -30.24 -16.60 13.11
CA MET A 10 -29.35 -15.45 13.11
C MET A 10 -30.01 -14.25 12.44
N ASN A 11 -29.62 -13.05 12.87
CA ASN A 11 -29.95 -11.86 12.10
C ASN A 11 -29.09 -11.78 10.84
N ARG A 12 -29.54 -11.01 9.84
CA ARG A 12 -28.87 -10.87 8.55
C ARG A 12 -27.47 -10.26 8.69
N GLU A 13 -27.30 -9.31 9.60
CA GLU A 13 -26.03 -8.62 9.83
C GLU A 13 -24.98 -9.58 10.40
N ASP A 14 -25.34 -10.38 11.39
CA ASP A 14 -24.42 -11.37 11.97
C ASP A 14 -24.00 -12.43 10.96
N MET A 15 -24.93 -12.88 10.11
CA MET A 15 -24.58 -13.79 9.02
C MET A 15 -23.54 -13.19 8.08
N TYR A 16 -23.64 -11.91 7.71
CA TYR A 16 -22.61 -11.28 6.85
C TYR A 16 -21.27 -11.17 7.55
N LYS A 17 -21.24 -10.96 8.88
CA LYS A 17 -19.98 -10.98 9.66
C LYS A 17 -19.33 -12.36 9.64
N TYR A 18 -20.13 -13.44 9.71
CA TYR A 18 -19.62 -14.81 9.57
C TYR A 18 -19.08 -15.09 8.15
N LEU A 19 -19.79 -14.65 7.12
CA LEU A 19 -19.35 -14.80 5.72
C LEU A 19 -18.07 -14.01 5.41
N SER A 20 -17.63 -13.13 6.31
CA SER A 20 -16.34 -12.45 6.14
C SER A 20 -15.16 -13.40 6.28
N PHE A 21 -15.30 -14.48 7.03
CA PHE A 21 -14.25 -15.49 7.17
C PHE A 21 -13.98 -16.27 5.88
N GLU A 22 -14.99 -16.47 5.02
CA GLU A 22 -14.82 -17.14 3.70
C GLU A 22 -13.87 -16.40 2.76
N LYS A 23 -13.58 -15.13 3.03
CA LYS A 23 -12.71 -14.28 2.21
C LYS A 23 -11.30 -14.14 2.77
N LEU A 24 -11.03 -14.75 3.89
CA LEU A 24 -9.69 -14.75 4.47
C LEU A 24 -8.79 -15.75 3.72
N PRO A 25 -7.48 -15.49 3.65
CA PRO A 25 -6.50 -16.46 3.16
C PRO A 25 -6.57 -17.79 3.92
N GLY A 26 -6.32 -18.90 3.22
CA GLY A 26 -6.44 -20.25 3.79
C GLY A 26 -5.57 -20.46 5.03
N GLU A 27 -4.36 -19.90 5.01
CA GLU A 27 -3.40 -19.99 6.12
C GLU A 27 -3.94 -19.37 7.42
N LEU A 28 -4.68 -18.25 7.30
CA LEU A 28 -5.34 -17.63 8.46
C LEU A 28 -6.49 -18.51 8.96
N ILE A 29 -7.21 -19.18 8.06
CA ILE A 29 -8.30 -20.09 8.41
C ILE A 29 -7.76 -21.28 9.19
N GLU A 30 -6.63 -21.88 8.75
CA GLU A 30 -5.99 -22.99 9.47
C GLU A 30 -5.60 -22.62 10.92
N ASP A 31 -5.11 -21.41 11.13
CA ASP A 31 -4.79 -20.94 12.48
C ASP A 31 -6.06 -20.68 13.31
N LEU A 32 -7.13 -20.18 12.67
CA LEU A 32 -8.42 -19.96 13.31
C LEU A 32 -9.14 -21.26 13.66
N GLU A 33 -8.95 -22.33 12.87
CA GLU A 33 -9.46 -23.67 13.23
C GLU A 33 -8.81 -24.20 14.51
N LYS A 34 -7.51 -23.93 14.70
CA LYS A 34 -6.77 -24.31 15.94
C LYS A 34 -7.15 -23.42 17.11
N GLN A 35 -7.36 -22.13 16.86
CA GLN A 35 -7.65 -21.13 17.89
C GLN A 35 -8.69 -20.11 17.40
N PRO A 36 -10.00 -20.40 17.51
CA PRO A 36 -11.08 -19.53 17.02
C PRO A 36 -11.15 -18.15 17.67
N SER A 37 -10.56 -17.99 18.86
CA SER A 37 -10.54 -16.70 19.59
C SER A 37 -9.54 -15.68 19.06
N LEU A 38 -8.67 -16.05 18.10
CA LEU A 38 -7.67 -15.15 17.50
C LEU A 38 -8.30 -13.98 16.76
N LEU A 39 -9.47 -14.16 16.16
CA LEU A 39 -10.10 -13.13 15.34
C LEU A 39 -11.61 -13.08 15.61
N ALA A 40 -12.07 -11.95 16.14
CA ALA A 40 -13.50 -11.68 16.28
C ALA A 40 -14.15 -11.34 14.93
N ARG A 41 -15.48 -11.54 14.81
CA ARG A 41 -16.26 -11.27 13.60
C ARG A 41 -16.09 -9.86 13.05
N THR A 42 -15.99 -8.86 13.91
CA THR A 42 -15.79 -7.46 13.52
C THR A 42 -14.41 -7.24 12.91
N ALA A 43 -13.37 -7.87 13.50
CA ALA A 43 -12.01 -7.81 12.97
C ALA A 43 -11.90 -8.56 11.63
N ALA A 44 -12.55 -9.72 11.47
CA ALA A 44 -12.63 -10.43 10.20
C ALA A 44 -13.29 -9.57 9.10
N THR A 45 -14.34 -8.80 9.45
CA THR A 45 -14.96 -7.87 8.50
C THR A 45 -14.01 -6.77 8.07
N ALA A 46 -13.21 -6.24 8.99
CA ALA A 46 -12.21 -5.21 8.67
C ALA A 46 -11.08 -5.75 7.79
N VAL A 47 -10.60 -6.98 8.04
CA VAL A 47 -9.59 -7.65 7.20
C VAL A 47 -10.14 -7.93 5.80
N LYS A 48 -11.37 -8.44 5.69
CA LYS A 48 -12.04 -8.62 4.40
C LYS A 48 -12.13 -7.31 3.62
N LYS A 49 -12.50 -6.21 4.29
CA LYS A 49 -12.57 -4.90 3.65
C LYS A 49 -11.19 -4.48 3.13
N PHE A 50 -10.14 -4.59 3.94
CA PHE A 50 -8.77 -4.30 3.54
C PHE A 50 -8.37 -5.06 2.26
N LEU A 51 -8.61 -6.38 2.20
CA LEU A 51 -8.30 -7.19 1.02
C LEU A 51 -9.12 -6.78 -0.21
N SER A 52 -10.38 -6.37 -0.03
CA SER A 52 -11.25 -5.91 -1.11
C SER A 52 -10.86 -4.51 -1.62
N ASP A 53 -10.44 -3.62 -0.74
CA ASP A 53 -10.00 -2.27 -1.09
C ASP A 53 -8.67 -2.30 -1.90
N HIS A 54 -7.89 -3.39 -1.80
CA HIS A 54 -6.61 -3.59 -2.49
C HIS A 54 -6.63 -4.77 -3.47
N GLU A 55 -7.77 -5.03 -4.12
CA GLU A 55 -7.94 -6.18 -5.02
C GLU A 55 -6.97 -6.13 -6.22
N GLU A 56 -6.64 -4.94 -6.73
CA GLU A 56 -5.68 -4.75 -7.83
C GLU A 56 -4.24 -5.14 -7.45
N ASN A 57 -3.87 -5.01 -6.17
CA ASN A 57 -2.56 -5.33 -5.61
C ASN A 57 -2.65 -6.50 -4.60
N HIS A 58 -3.45 -7.50 -4.93
CA HIS A 58 -3.88 -8.55 -4.01
C HIS A 58 -2.73 -9.30 -3.33
N GLU A 59 -1.65 -9.64 -4.06
CA GLU A 59 -0.50 -10.36 -3.49
C GLU A 59 0.24 -9.50 -2.46
N ASN A 60 0.51 -8.23 -2.75
CA ASN A 60 1.14 -7.32 -1.80
C ASN A 60 0.26 -7.08 -0.55
N ALA A 61 -1.06 -7.02 -0.75
CA ALA A 61 -2.02 -6.91 0.36
C ALA A 61 -2.03 -8.16 1.23
N LYS A 62 -1.99 -9.37 0.63
CA LYS A 62 -1.86 -10.63 1.36
C LYS A 62 -0.57 -10.67 2.19
N GLU A 63 0.57 -10.35 1.60
CA GLU A 63 1.85 -10.34 2.30
C GLU A 63 1.86 -9.37 3.48
N ALA A 64 1.29 -8.17 3.30
CA ALA A 64 1.14 -7.20 4.38
C ALA A 64 0.24 -7.73 5.50
N LEU A 65 -0.84 -8.44 5.14
CA LEU A 65 -1.72 -9.10 6.10
C LEU A 65 -1.00 -10.23 6.86
N PHE A 66 -0.21 -11.07 6.18
CA PHE A 66 0.56 -12.14 6.83
C PHE A 66 1.60 -11.58 7.81
N GLU A 67 2.27 -10.48 7.48
CA GLU A 67 3.18 -9.82 8.41
C GLU A 67 2.44 -9.30 9.64
N ALA A 68 1.28 -8.65 9.45
CA ALA A 68 0.44 -8.19 10.55
C ALA A 68 -0.10 -9.37 11.39
N TRP A 69 -0.49 -10.48 10.73
CA TRP A 69 -0.96 -11.71 11.38
C TRP A 69 0.12 -12.34 12.25
N SER A 70 1.37 -12.41 11.78
CA SER A 70 2.49 -12.89 12.58
C SER A 70 2.66 -12.12 13.90
N LYS A 71 2.43 -10.80 13.86
CA LYS A 71 2.48 -9.96 15.07
C LYS A 71 1.30 -10.22 16.01
N LEU A 72 0.12 -10.51 15.44
CA LEU A 72 -1.04 -10.93 16.24
C LEU A 72 -0.77 -12.25 16.97
N LEU A 73 -0.23 -13.26 16.28
CA LEU A 73 0.14 -14.55 16.89
C LEU A 73 1.16 -14.40 18.01
N LYS A 74 2.10 -13.47 17.88
CA LYS A 74 3.07 -13.11 18.92
C LYS A 74 2.49 -12.25 20.04
N LYS A 75 1.19 -11.90 19.97
CA LYS A 75 0.50 -11.00 20.92
C LYS A 75 1.09 -9.58 20.99
N GLU A 76 1.78 -9.15 19.95
CA GLU A 76 2.33 -7.79 19.82
C GLU A 76 1.24 -6.77 19.43
N VAL A 77 0.15 -7.25 18.84
CA VAL A 77 -0.96 -6.42 18.33
C VAL A 77 -2.30 -7.06 18.68
N GLU A 78 -3.27 -6.24 19.02
CA GLU A 78 -4.65 -6.66 19.23
C GLU A 78 -5.36 -6.92 17.90
N GLN A 79 -6.28 -7.89 17.87
CA GLN A 79 -7.07 -8.24 16.70
C GLN A 79 -7.85 -7.05 16.09
N THR A 80 -8.27 -6.09 16.90
CA THR A 80 -8.96 -4.87 16.46
C THR A 80 -8.08 -3.96 15.62
N LYS A 81 -6.76 -4.04 15.79
CA LYS A 81 -5.77 -3.24 15.07
C LYS A 81 -5.16 -3.98 13.86
N LEU A 82 -5.51 -5.24 13.64
CA LEU A 82 -4.92 -6.08 12.60
C LEU A 82 -5.04 -5.46 11.20
N ALA A 83 -6.23 -5.09 10.78
CA ALA A 83 -6.46 -4.51 9.45
C ALA A 83 -5.74 -3.16 9.29
N SER A 84 -5.74 -2.31 10.32
CA SER A 84 -5.03 -1.02 10.28
C SER A 84 -3.51 -1.18 10.25
N LEU A 85 -2.97 -2.23 10.86
CA LEU A 85 -1.55 -2.56 10.78
C LEU A 85 -1.20 -3.09 9.39
N ALA A 86 -2.00 -3.99 8.83
CA ALA A 86 -1.82 -4.48 7.46
C ALA A 86 -1.81 -3.32 6.44
N GLU A 87 -2.74 -2.37 6.59
CA GLU A 87 -2.79 -1.15 5.78
C GLU A 87 -1.51 -0.30 5.88
N LYS A 88 -0.96 -0.13 7.09
CA LYS A 88 0.31 0.60 7.28
C LYS A 88 1.49 -0.10 6.63
N ILE A 89 1.56 -1.43 6.76
CA ILE A 89 2.62 -2.23 6.14
C ILE A 89 2.51 -2.15 4.63
N PHE A 90 1.31 -2.30 4.07
CA PHE A 90 1.03 -2.21 2.65
C PHE A 90 1.51 -0.87 2.08
N LYS A 91 1.06 0.25 2.65
CA LYS A 91 1.49 1.61 2.24
C LYS A 91 2.99 1.83 2.37
N SER A 92 3.62 1.29 3.41
CA SER A 92 5.06 1.41 3.60
C SER A 92 5.86 0.63 2.53
N ARG A 93 5.32 -0.49 2.02
CA ARG A 93 5.90 -1.26 0.92
C ARG A 93 5.74 -0.53 -0.42
N GLU A 94 4.54 -0.03 -0.72
CA GLU A 94 4.32 0.80 -1.93
C GLU A 94 5.28 2.00 -1.96
N THR A 95 5.45 2.69 -0.84
CA THR A 95 6.38 3.82 -0.75
C THR A 95 7.83 3.39 -0.99
N LYS A 96 8.24 2.22 -0.51
CA LYS A 96 9.59 1.67 -0.75
C LYS A 96 9.79 1.24 -2.20
N GLU A 97 8.81 0.62 -2.84
CA GLU A 97 8.86 0.26 -4.26
C GLU A 97 8.99 1.50 -5.14
N VAL A 98 8.22 2.55 -4.87
CA VAL A 98 8.33 3.84 -5.56
C VAL A 98 9.73 4.46 -5.38
N ILE A 99 10.34 4.33 -4.21
CA ILE A 99 11.70 4.83 -3.97
C ILE A 99 12.75 3.97 -4.71
N GLN A 100 12.58 2.66 -4.80
CA GLN A 100 13.52 1.78 -5.51
C GLN A 100 13.46 1.93 -7.03
N THR A 101 12.34 2.36 -7.59
CA THR A 101 12.18 2.60 -9.04
C THR A 101 12.56 4.02 -9.46
N SER A 102 12.75 4.94 -8.53
CA SER A 102 13.18 6.29 -8.85
C SER A 102 14.71 6.41 -8.94
N ILE A 103 15.19 6.69 -10.15
CA ILE A 103 16.60 6.98 -10.39
C ILE A 103 16.84 8.44 -10.02
N VAL A 104 17.76 8.67 -9.07
CA VAL A 104 18.15 10.02 -8.66
C VAL A 104 19.59 10.30 -9.09
N HIS A 105 19.79 11.22 -10.02
CA HIS A 105 21.09 11.74 -10.40
C HIS A 105 21.35 13.08 -9.71
N LYS A 106 22.51 13.20 -9.07
CA LYS A 106 22.96 14.48 -8.53
C LYS A 106 23.56 15.33 -9.64
N ILE A 107 23.25 16.60 -9.66
CA ILE A 107 23.85 17.59 -10.54
C ILE A 107 24.91 18.32 -9.74
N GLU A 108 26.18 18.19 -10.14
CA GLU A 108 27.31 18.85 -9.51
C GLU A 108 27.83 19.97 -10.42
N TYR A 109 28.11 21.11 -9.84
CA TYR A 109 28.72 22.24 -10.50
C TYR A 109 29.78 22.86 -9.57
N ASP A 110 30.96 23.08 -10.06
CA ASP A 110 32.10 23.62 -9.31
C ASP A 110 32.36 22.86 -7.99
N GLY A 111 32.32 21.50 -8.06
CA GLY A 111 32.54 20.62 -6.91
C GLY A 111 31.46 20.63 -5.83
N LYS A 112 30.32 21.29 -6.07
CA LYS A 112 29.17 21.37 -5.15
C LYS A 112 27.92 20.80 -5.79
N VAL A 113 27.06 20.19 -4.95
CA VAL A 113 25.76 19.68 -5.41
C VAL A 113 24.85 20.88 -5.71
N ALA A 114 24.62 21.14 -6.98
CA ALA A 114 23.74 22.21 -7.47
C ALA A 114 22.28 21.77 -7.60
N GLY A 115 22.00 20.46 -7.62
CA GLY A 115 20.65 19.98 -7.76
C GLY A 115 20.53 18.47 -7.88
N ASN A 116 19.36 18.01 -8.31
CA ASN A 116 19.10 16.62 -8.63
C ASN A 116 18.10 16.47 -9.77
N ILE A 117 18.19 15.36 -10.48
CA ILE A 117 17.22 14.85 -11.44
C ILE A 117 16.62 13.59 -10.84
N LYS A 118 15.33 13.57 -10.62
CA LYS A 118 14.58 12.41 -10.20
C LYS A 118 13.72 11.93 -11.35
N PHE A 119 13.95 10.70 -11.78
CA PHE A 119 13.14 10.03 -12.78
C PHE A 119 12.32 8.94 -12.10
N ASP A 120 11.00 8.95 -12.32
CA ASP A 120 10.06 7.99 -11.78
C ASP A 120 9.12 7.58 -12.91
N HIS A 121 9.18 6.34 -13.35
CA HIS A 121 8.44 5.69 -14.45
C HIS A 121 8.00 6.60 -15.61
N ASN A 122 7.19 7.62 -15.34
CA ASN A 122 6.63 8.53 -16.33
C ASN A 122 6.87 10.00 -16.02
N THR A 123 7.61 10.32 -14.96
CA THR A 123 7.80 11.71 -14.53
C THR A 123 9.27 12.03 -14.31
N LEU A 124 9.73 13.07 -14.97
CA LEU A 124 11.05 13.66 -14.76
C LEU A 124 10.91 14.93 -13.91
N LYS A 125 11.53 14.93 -12.74
CA LYS A 125 11.59 16.10 -11.87
C LYS A 125 13.03 16.58 -11.74
N VAL A 126 13.28 17.81 -12.21
CA VAL A 126 14.56 18.49 -12.06
C VAL A 126 14.44 19.52 -10.96
N SER A 127 15.36 19.49 -9.99
CA SER A 127 15.45 20.47 -8.92
C SER A 127 16.84 21.06 -8.92
N LEU A 128 16.96 22.37 -9.16
CA LEU A 128 18.23 23.10 -9.20
C LEU A 128 18.22 24.21 -8.16
N LYS A 129 19.32 24.37 -7.46
CA LYS A 129 19.59 25.54 -6.63
C LYS A 129 20.41 26.53 -7.46
N ILE A 130 19.73 27.47 -8.07
CA ILE A 130 20.33 28.46 -8.97
C ILE A 130 20.22 29.81 -8.29
N GLY A 131 21.35 30.54 -8.13
CA GLY A 131 21.38 31.85 -7.49
C GLY A 131 20.74 32.93 -8.34
N GLN A 132 20.84 32.82 -9.66
CA GLN A 132 20.19 33.70 -10.63
C GLN A 132 19.74 32.86 -11.83
N PHE A 133 18.48 32.89 -12.12
CA PHE A 133 17.85 32.23 -13.26
C PHE A 133 16.96 33.25 -13.95
N ASP A 134 17.33 33.64 -15.16
CA ASP A 134 16.59 34.61 -15.93
C ASP A 134 15.63 33.96 -16.94
N ASP A 135 14.80 34.77 -17.58
CA ASP A 135 13.81 34.29 -18.55
C ASP A 135 14.46 33.64 -19.78
N GLN A 136 15.68 34.04 -20.14
CA GLN A 136 16.41 33.46 -21.26
C GLN A 136 16.85 32.02 -20.93
N ASN A 137 17.39 31.79 -19.75
CA ASN A 137 17.73 30.46 -19.26
C ASN A 137 16.52 29.52 -19.20
N LEU A 138 15.35 30.07 -18.83
CA LEU A 138 14.09 29.32 -18.80
C LEU A 138 13.68 28.88 -20.21
N GLN A 139 13.75 29.78 -21.19
CA GLN A 139 13.42 29.49 -22.60
C GLN A 139 14.36 28.45 -23.19
N GLU A 140 15.66 28.54 -22.93
CA GLU A 140 16.64 27.54 -23.38
C GLU A 140 16.39 26.16 -22.79
N LEU A 141 16.07 26.09 -21.49
CA LEU A 141 15.69 24.82 -20.81
C LEU A 141 14.40 24.23 -21.40
N GLU A 142 13.40 25.08 -21.64
CA GLU A 142 12.13 24.65 -22.24
C GLU A 142 12.35 24.10 -23.66
N ALA A 143 13.15 24.77 -24.49
CA ALA A 143 13.49 24.32 -25.83
C ALA A 143 14.29 23.00 -25.82
N PHE A 144 15.18 22.83 -24.84
CA PHE A 144 15.91 21.58 -24.65
C PHE A 144 14.96 20.41 -24.28
N LEU A 145 14.05 20.63 -23.33
CA LEU A 145 13.07 19.63 -22.90
C LEU A 145 12.11 19.24 -24.04
N LYS A 146 11.64 20.21 -24.82
CA LYS A 146 10.78 19.94 -26.00
C LYS A 146 11.47 19.03 -27.00
N ARG A 147 12.75 19.27 -27.33
CA ARG A 147 13.53 18.40 -28.22
C ARG A 147 13.70 16.97 -27.69
N MET A 148 13.67 16.77 -26.37
CA MET A 148 13.73 15.43 -25.79
C MET A 148 12.42 14.67 -25.94
N LEU A 149 11.28 15.38 -25.96
CA LEU A 149 9.96 14.79 -26.07
C LEU A 149 9.57 14.45 -27.53
N GLU A 150 10.28 15.03 -28.54
CA GLU A 150 10.05 14.80 -29.97
C GLU A 150 10.75 13.53 -30.51
N LYS A 151 11.44 12.76 -29.66
CA LYS A 151 12.09 11.48 -30.00
C LYS A 151 11.24 10.28 -29.62
#